data_506f388fc65ccae897f6ea7825cb43b8
#
_entry.id   506f388fc65ccae897f6ea7825cb43b8
#
_cell.length_a   1.000
_cell.length_b   1.000
_cell.length_c   1.000
_cell.angle_alpha   90.00
_cell.angle_beta   90.00
_cell.angle_gamma   90.00
#
_symmetry.space_group_name_H-M   'P 1'
#
loop_
_entity.id
_entity.type
_entity.pdbx_description
1 polymer ?
#
loop_
_entity_poly.entity_id
_entity_poly.type
_entity_poly.pdbx_seq_one_letter_code
_entity_poly.pdbx_strand_id
1 'polypeptide(L)'
;MRRGYLLNYSIAFVGMVVSVCCLIVIMISVLRLPEISVGNKLMGSYRTIKSRKVSKDEGIGRFGEMMIEMLPEDLAFTVFIPSERAFERDLKLRVNDSLVADKRNDTYAIVSRILGFSAIPRTLSAAMVSSNKDVSYDSISGFTLYITKDVDGMLIVNRIRSERVDIRRREIIVHIMDGVIMDAEFEQSVQPDYAEED
;
A
#
# COMPACT_ATOMS: atom_id res chain seq x y z
N MET A 1 -39.60 -26.01 -47.62
CA MET A 1 -38.17 -25.72 -47.44
C MET A 1 -37.82 -24.22 -47.09
N ARG A 2 -38.74 -23.39 -46.64
CA ARG A 2 -38.48 -21.94 -46.37
C ARG A 2 -38.23 -21.55 -44.88
N ARG A 3 -38.42 -22.46 -43.92
CA ARG A 3 -38.25 -22.14 -42.49
C ARG A 3 -36.78 -22.17 -41.97
N GLY A 4 -35.88 -22.89 -42.62
CA GLY A 4 -34.47 -23.00 -42.19
C GLY A 4 -33.66 -21.75 -42.47
N TYR A 5 -33.94 -21.01 -43.52
CA TYR A 5 -33.18 -19.80 -43.87
C TYR A 5 -33.43 -18.63 -42.93
N LEU A 6 -34.65 -18.47 -42.42
CA LEU A 6 -34.98 -17.40 -41.47
C LEU A 6 -34.34 -17.63 -40.13
N LEU A 7 -34.18 -18.87 -39.64
CA LEU A 7 -33.53 -19.20 -38.39
C LEU A 7 -32.03 -18.89 -38.46
N ASN A 8 -31.36 -19.21 -39.54
CA ASN A 8 -29.96 -18.95 -39.75
C ASN A 8 -29.66 -17.44 -39.84
N TYR A 9 -30.53 -16.65 -40.45
CA TYR A 9 -30.39 -15.18 -40.47
C TYR A 9 -30.54 -14.56 -39.10
N SER A 10 -31.48 -15.04 -38.27
CA SER A 10 -31.64 -14.55 -36.90
C SER A 10 -30.43 -14.86 -36.02
N ILE A 11 -29.87 -16.06 -36.14
CA ILE A 11 -28.66 -16.45 -35.39
C ILE A 11 -27.46 -15.62 -35.84
N ALA A 12 -27.28 -15.42 -37.15
CA ALA A 12 -26.20 -14.59 -37.68
C ALA A 12 -26.34 -13.12 -37.25
N PHE A 13 -27.59 -12.60 -37.25
CA PHE A 13 -27.84 -11.23 -36.77
C PHE A 13 -27.54 -11.06 -35.30
N VAL A 14 -27.95 -11.97 -34.41
CA VAL A 14 -27.64 -11.96 -33.00
C VAL A 14 -26.11 -12.03 -32.77
N GLY A 15 -25.42 -12.93 -33.49
CA GLY A 15 -23.96 -13.03 -33.41
C GLY A 15 -23.25 -11.73 -33.81
N MET A 16 -23.74 -11.06 -34.87
CA MET A 16 -23.19 -9.76 -35.29
C MET A 16 -23.40 -8.67 -34.25
N VAL A 17 -24.60 -8.58 -33.65
CA VAL A 17 -24.91 -7.60 -32.60
C VAL A 17 -24.03 -7.81 -31.38
N VAL A 18 -23.87 -9.05 -30.90
CA VAL A 18 -23.01 -9.39 -29.77
C VAL A 18 -21.54 -9.01 -30.06
N SER A 19 -21.04 -9.30 -31.26
CA SER A 19 -19.68 -8.96 -31.68
C SER A 19 -19.44 -7.44 -31.66
N VAL A 20 -20.38 -6.66 -32.18
CA VAL A 20 -20.31 -5.19 -32.19
C VAL A 20 -20.36 -4.64 -30.77
N CYS A 21 -21.21 -5.16 -29.89
CA CYS A 21 -21.27 -4.76 -28.49
C CYS A 21 -19.96 -5.05 -27.78
N CYS A 22 -19.35 -6.22 -27.98
CA CYS A 22 -18.04 -6.55 -27.40
C CYS A 22 -16.94 -5.59 -27.86
N LEU A 23 -16.93 -5.25 -29.18
CA LEU A 23 -15.95 -4.28 -29.69
C LEU A 23 -16.14 -2.88 -29.10
N ILE A 24 -17.40 -2.45 -28.92
CA ILE A 24 -17.68 -1.15 -28.27
C ILE A 24 -17.19 -1.14 -26.82
N VAL A 25 -17.43 -2.22 -26.06
CA VAL A 25 -16.97 -2.33 -24.67
C VAL A 25 -15.45 -2.29 -24.61
N ILE A 26 -14.75 -3.01 -25.50
CA ILE A 26 -13.29 -2.99 -25.59
C ILE A 26 -12.79 -1.59 -25.94
N MET A 27 -13.39 -0.91 -26.91
CA MET A 27 -13.02 0.46 -27.29
C MET A 27 -13.22 1.44 -26.14
N ILE A 28 -14.34 1.36 -25.42
CA ILE A 28 -14.59 2.22 -24.25
C ILE A 28 -13.57 1.92 -23.14
N SER A 29 -13.21 0.65 -22.91
CA SER A 29 -12.22 0.26 -21.93
C SER A 29 -10.82 0.79 -22.27
N VAL A 30 -10.43 0.73 -23.54
CA VAL A 30 -9.14 1.27 -24.01
C VAL A 30 -9.09 2.79 -23.95
N LEU A 31 -10.20 3.48 -24.29
CA LEU A 31 -10.29 4.93 -24.25
C LEU A 31 -10.41 5.48 -22.82
N ARG A 32 -10.83 4.66 -21.85
CA ARG A 32 -10.91 5.02 -20.42
C ARG A 32 -9.67 4.66 -19.63
N LEU A 33 -8.68 4.00 -20.23
CA LEU A 33 -7.37 3.89 -19.60
C LEU A 33 -6.81 5.32 -19.54
N PRO A 34 -6.51 5.86 -18.33
CA PRO A 34 -5.77 7.10 -18.24
C PRO A 34 -4.47 6.86 -18.99
N GLU A 35 -4.15 7.73 -19.95
CA GLU A 35 -2.84 7.76 -20.57
C GLU A 35 -1.80 7.87 -19.46
N ILE A 36 -1.22 6.74 -19.08
CA ILE A 36 0.06 6.75 -18.38
C ILE A 36 1.02 7.26 -19.44
N SER A 37 1.19 8.58 -19.44
CA SER A 37 2.29 9.22 -20.17
C SER A 37 3.57 8.61 -19.61
N VAL A 38 4.05 7.57 -20.28
CA VAL A 38 5.42 7.09 -20.14
C VAL A 38 6.28 8.15 -20.81
N GLY A 39 6.32 9.33 -20.18
CA GLY A 39 7.29 10.35 -20.47
C GLY A 39 8.64 9.80 -20.09
N ASN A 40 9.42 9.42 -21.10
CA ASN A 40 10.87 9.28 -21.04
C ASN A 40 11.49 10.54 -20.39
N LYS A 41 11.49 10.58 -19.07
CA LYS A 41 12.21 11.55 -18.25
C LYS A 41 12.93 10.89 -17.09
N LEU A 42 13.44 9.69 -17.36
CA LEU A 42 14.38 9.00 -16.48
C LEU A 42 15.80 9.19 -16.99
N MET A 43 16.22 10.45 -17.16
CA MET A 43 17.65 10.77 -17.20
C MET A 43 17.83 12.25 -16.90
N GLY A 44 18.14 12.55 -15.68
CA GLY A 44 18.61 13.87 -15.34
C GLY A 44 17.97 14.48 -14.11
N SER A 45 18.56 14.21 -13.04
CA SER A 45 18.75 15.03 -11.87
C SER A 45 18.64 14.18 -10.61
N TYR A 46 19.71 13.47 -10.31
CA TYR A 46 20.01 13.21 -8.90
C TYR A 46 20.35 14.58 -8.30
N ARG A 47 19.32 15.36 -8.00
CA ARG A 47 19.48 16.47 -7.06
C ARG A 47 19.96 15.83 -5.77
N THR A 48 21.23 16.00 -5.49
CA THR A 48 21.82 15.90 -4.17
C THR A 48 20.84 16.55 -3.22
N ILE A 49 20.05 15.75 -2.51
CA ILE A 49 19.20 16.20 -1.42
C ILE A 49 20.19 16.70 -0.37
N LYS A 50 20.43 18.00 -0.42
CA LYS A 50 21.13 18.72 0.62
C LYS A 50 20.41 18.33 1.91
N SER A 51 21.08 17.51 2.72
CA SER A 51 20.65 17.08 4.03
C SER A 51 20.20 18.31 4.83
N ARG A 52 18.90 18.60 4.77
CA ARG A 52 18.27 19.51 5.68
C ARG A 52 18.35 18.80 7.01
N LYS A 53 19.08 19.35 7.97
CA LYS A 53 19.07 18.91 9.36
C LYS A 53 17.61 18.84 9.80
N VAL A 54 17.00 17.66 9.68
CA VAL A 54 15.71 17.34 10.27
C VAL A 54 15.97 17.29 11.77
N SER A 55 15.28 18.11 12.51
CA SER A 55 15.27 18.06 13.97
C SER A 55 14.96 16.62 14.38
N LYS A 56 15.72 16.09 15.31
CA LYS A 56 15.81 14.69 15.72
C LYS A 56 14.51 14.10 16.29
N ASP A 57 13.43 14.89 16.38
CA ASP A 57 12.18 14.55 17.08
C ASP A 57 10.92 14.38 16.20
N GLU A 58 10.97 14.60 14.88
CA GLU A 58 9.77 14.52 14.03
C GLU A 58 9.89 13.54 12.84
N GLY A 59 10.96 12.78 12.76
CA GLY A 59 11.20 11.84 11.65
C GLY A 59 10.27 10.63 11.72
N ILE A 60 9.70 10.27 10.57
CA ILE A 60 8.96 9.00 10.37
C ILE A 60 9.91 7.84 10.05
N GLY A 61 11.22 8.08 10.08
CA GLY A 61 12.27 7.12 9.73
C GLY A 61 12.49 6.97 8.23
N ARG A 62 13.59 6.33 7.85
CA ARG A 62 13.98 6.15 6.43
C ARG A 62 13.06 5.19 5.69
N PHE A 63 12.66 4.08 6.30
CA PHE A 63 11.70 3.16 5.71
C PHE A 63 10.32 3.79 5.60
N GLY A 64 9.92 4.61 6.59
CA GLY A 64 8.68 5.36 6.55
C GLY A 64 8.64 6.40 5.42
N GLU A 65 9.72 7.15 5.21
CA GLU A 65 9.83 8.07 4.06
C GLU A 65 9.72 7.29 2.74
N MET A 66 10.38 6.13 2.62
CA MET A 66 10.27 5.27 1.45
C MET A 66 8.82 4.81 1.21
N MET A 67 8.08 4.42 2.25
CA MET A 67 6.67 4.04 2.13
C MET A 67 5.80 5.19 1.60
N ILE A 68 6.02 6.41 2.08
CA ILE A 68 5.27 7.59 1.63
C ILE A 68 5.60 7.95 0.19
N GLU A 69 6.87 7.85 -0.21
CA GLU A 69 7.31 8.11 -1.59
C GLU A 69 6.69 7.16 -2.63
N MET A 70 6.21 5.97 -2.21
CA MET A 70 5.49 5.03 -3.07
C MET A 70 4.03 5.41 -3.30
N LEU A 71 3.46 6.33 -2.51
CA LEU A 71 2.06 6.72 -2.61
C LEU A 71 1.89 7.96 -3.52
N PRO A 72 0.75 8.07 -4.22
CA PRO A 72 0.40 9.28 -4.96
C PRO A 72 0.30 10.49 -4.01
N GLU A 73 0.91 11.61 -4.41
CA GLU A 73 1.00 12.82 -3.57
C GLU A 73 -0.33 13.58 -3.41
N ASP A 74 -1.24 13.38 -4.34
CA ASP A 74 -2.52 14.08 -4.49
C ASP A 74 -3.73 13.29 -3.94
N LEU A 75 -3.48 12.10 -3.39
CA LEU A 75 -4.52 11.25 -2.82
C LEU A 75 -4.42 11.16 -1.31
N ALA A 76 -5.59 11.10 -0.67
CA ALA A 76 -5.67 10.96 0.77
C ALA A 76 -5.45 9.51 1.21
N PHE A 77 -4.44 9.30 2.05
CA PHE A 77 -4.14 8.02 2.68
C PHE A 77 -3.97 8.17 4.19
N THR A 78 -4.18 7.07 4.89
CA THR A 78 -3.66 6.90 6.25
C THR A 78 -2.72 5.71 6.23
N VAL A 79 -1.52 5.88 6.77
CA VAL A 79 -0.47 4.86 6.77
C VAL A 79 -0.05 4.57 8.21
N PHE A 80 -0.08 3.30 8.58
CA PHE A 80 0.41 2.79 9.85
C PHE A 80 1.85 2.30 9.65
N ILE A 81 2.81 3.21 9.87
CA ILE A 81 4.23 2.96 9.58
C ILE A 81 4.90 2.33 10.79
N PRO A 82 5.53 1.14 10.67
CA PRO A 82 6.36 0.60 11.72
C PRO A 82 7.49 1.55 12.10
N SER A 83 7.81 1.68 13.38
CA SER A 83 9.00 2.40 13.81
C SER A 83 10.27 1.72 13.30
N GLU A 84 11.39 2.43 13.20
CA GLU A 84 12.65 1.81 12.75
C GLU A 84 13.08 0.67 13.69
N ARG A 85 12.75 0.77 14.98
CA ARG A 85 12.93 -0.32 15.93
C ARG A 85 12.06 -1.53 15.60
N ALA A 86 10.81 -1.32 15.17
CA ALA A 86 9.93 -2.40 14.75
C ALA A 86 10.45 -3.09 13.49
N PHE A 87 10.91 -2.34 12.49
CA PHE A 87 11.57 -2.90 11.31
C PHE A 87 12.79 -3.76 11.66
N GLU A 88 13.64 -3.29 12.57
CA GLU A 88 14.82 -4.04 13.00
C GLU A 88 14.45 -5.29 13.80
N ARG A 89 13.52 -5.16 14.76
CA ARG A 89 13.12 -6.26 15.65
C ARG A 89 12.40 -7.38 14.89
N ASP A 90 11.39 -7.00 14.08
CA ASP A 90 10.45 -7.94 13.50
C ASP A 90 10.93 -8.49 12.14
N LEU A 91 11.69 -7.70 11.37
CA LEU A 91 12.12 -8.04 10.00
C LEU A 91 13.64 -8.05 9.80
N LYS A 92 14.41 -7.76 10.85
CA LYS A 92 15.87 -7.64 10.79
C LYS A 92 16.35 -6.59 9.75
N LEU A 93 15.48 -5.64 9.38
CA LEU A 93 15.82 -4.56 8.47
C LEU A 93 16.47 -3.40 9.22
N ARG A 94 17.71 -3.10 8.89
CA ARG A 94 18.47 -1.96 9.39
C ARG A 94 18.76 -0.99 8.26
N VAL A 95 18.57 0.30 8.49
CA VAL A 95 18.78 1.34 7.46
C VAL A 95 20.17 1.25 6.81
N ASN A 96 21.22 1.06 7.61
CA ASN A 96 22.59 1.01 7.12
C ASN A 96 22.90 -0.24 6.29
N ASP A 97 22.28 -1.36 6.59
CA ASP A 97 22.58 -2.66 5.97
C ASP A 97 21.62 -3.00 4.83
N SER A 98 20.37 -2.52 4.93
CA SER A 98 19.30 -2.87 3.99
C SER A 98 19.19 -1.92 2.81
N LEU A 99 19.71 -0.70 2.91
CA LEU A 99 19.66 0.30 1.83
C LEU A 99 20.94 0.36 0.98
N VAL A 100 21.86 -0.59 1.15
CA VAL A 100 23.00 -0.77 0.24
C VAL A 100 22.54 -1.25 -1.13
N ALA A 101 23.35 -1.01 -2.17
CA ALA A 101 22.93 -1.17 -3.56
C ALA A 101 22.44 -2.58 -3.92
N ASP A 102 23.09 -3.61 -3.40
CA ASP A 102 22.80 -5.03 -3.64
C ASP A 102 21.52 -5.53 -2.93
N LYS A 103 21.15 -4.94 -1.79
CA LYS A 103 19.95 -5.33 -1.01
C LYS A 103 18.75 -4.40 -1.20
N ARG A 104 18.95 -3.28 -1.90
CA ARG A 104 17.91 -2.25 -2.04
C ARG A 104 16.62 -2.78 -2.67
N ASN A 105 16.72 -3.62 -3.68
CA ASN A 105 15.55 -4.16 -4.38
C ASN A 105 14.73 -5.07 -3.47
N ASP A 106 15.38 -5.93 -2.70
CA ASP A 106 14.71 -6.83 -1.74
C ASP A 106 14.07 -6.01 -0.62
N THR A 107 14.79 -5.04 -0.08
CA THR A 107 14.25 -4.11 0.93
C THR A 107 13.03 -3.36 0.39
N TYR A 108 13.11 -2.86 -0.87
CA TYR A 108 12.00 -2.17 -1.50
C TYR A 108 10.77 -3.08 -1.65
N ALA A 109 10.97 -4.34 -2.05
CA ALA A 109 9.89 -5.33 -2.18
C ALA A 109 9.22 -5.60 -0.83
N ILE A 110 10.00 -5.80 0.24
CA ILE A 110 9.47 -6.02 1.59
C ILE A 110 8.69 -4.79 2.08
N VAL A 111 9.27 -3.60 1.99
CA VAL A 111 8.65 -2.35 2.44
C VAL A 111 7.38 -2.04 1.65
N SER A 112 7.37 -2.31 0.34
CA SER A 112 6.18 -2.18 -0.52
C SER A 112 5.05 -3.13 -0.09
N ARG A 113 5.38 -4.37 0.29
CA ARG A 113 4.39 -5.34 0.79
C ARG A 113 3.78 -4.88 2.12
N ILE A 114 4.63 -4.39 3.04
CA ILE A 114 4.18 -3.82 4.32
C ILE A 114 3.25 -2.63 4.09
N LEU A 115 3.59 -1.74 3.15
CA LEU A 115 2.73 -0.62 2.76
C LEU A 115 1.35 -1.12 2.32
N GLY A 116 1.31 -2.17 1.51
CA GLY A 116 0.06 -2.79 1.08
C GLY A 116 -0.84 -3.22 2.24
N PHE A 117 -0.27 -3.82 3.29
CA PHE A 117 -1.01 -4.23 4.48
C PHE A 117 -1.40 -3.07 5.40
N SER A 118 -0.60 -2.01 5.46
CA SER A 118 -0.66 -0.96 6.50
C SER A 118 -1.21 0.38 6.02
N ALA A 119 -1.59 0.52 4.75
CA ALA A 119 -2.16 1.76 4.23
C ALA A 119 -3.64 1.60 3.86
N ILE A 120 -4.46 2.58 4.22
CA ILE A 120 -5.87 2.66 3.85
C ILE A 120 -6.10 3.89 2.95
N PRO A 121 -6.92 3.77 1.87
CA PRO A 121 -7.14 4.86 0.90
C PRO A 121 -8.18 5.87 1.41
N ARG A 122 -7.93 6.45 2.58
CA ARG A 122 -8.75 7.49 3.20
C ARG A 122 -8.03 8.19 4.33
N THR A 123 -8.52 9.35 4.71
CA THR A 123 -8.06 10.08 5.90
C THR A 123 -8.69 9.49 7.16
N LEU A 124 -7.88 9.09 8.11
CA LEU A 124 -8.29 8.63 9.45
C LEU A 124 -7.36 9.23 10.51
N SER A 125 -7.86 10.19 11.28
CA SER A 125 -7.15 10.69 12.47
C SER A 125 -7.54 9.91 13.71
N ALA A 126 -6.68 9.92 14.74
CA ALA A 126 -6.98 9.29 16.01
C ALA A 126 -8.24 9.86 16.68
N ALA A 127 -8.58 11.13 16.39
CA ALA A 127 -9.81 11.75 16.89
C ALA A 127 -11.08 11.14 16.27
N MET A 128 -11.00 10.55 15.08
CA MET A 128 -12.14 9.91 14.39
C MET A 128 -12.43 8.50 14.90
N VAL A 129 -11.51 7.89 15.63
CA VAL A 129 -11.67 6.55 16.23
C VAL A 129 -12.22 6.71 17.63
N SER A 130 -13.37 6.07 17.89
CA SER A 130 -14.00 6.07 19.23
C SER A 130 -13.29 5.08 20.15
N SER A 131 -13.10 5.43 21.41
CA SER A 131 -12.49 4.53 22.42
C SER A 131 -13.35 3.30 22.77
N ASN A 132 -14.64 3.33 22.43
CA ASN A 132 -15.58 2.27 22.82
C ASN A 132 -16.07 1.41 21.65
N LYS A 133 -15.53 1.61 20.47
CA LYS A 133 -15.99 0.90 19.28
C LYS A 133 -14.80 0.59 18.36
N ASP A 134 -14.68 -0.69 18.03
CA ASP A 134 -13.76 -1.15 17.01
C ASP A 134 -14.28 -0.74 15.63
N VAL A 135 -13.39 -0.25 14.80
CA VAL A 135 -13.65 0.04 13.39
C VAL A 135 -12.74 -0.82 12.54
N SER A 136 -13.24 -1.26 11.39
CA SER A 136 -12.44 -2.03 10.44
C SER A 136 -12.40 -1.33 9.09
N TYR A 137 -11.25 -1.42 8.44
CA TYR A 137 -11.01 -0.91 7.11
C TYR A 137 -10.17 -1.91 6.33
N ASP A 138 -10.41 -1.97 5.02
CA ASP A 138 -9.54 -2.74 4.15
C ASP A 138 -8.34 -1.87 3.71
N SER A 139 -7.16 -2.44 3.81
CA SER A 139 -5.92 -1.86 3.32
C SER A 139 -5.86 -1.88 1.80
N ILE A 140 -4.82 -1.28 1.21
CA ILE A 140 -4.59 -1.27 -0.24
C ILE A 140 -4.50 -2.70 -0.80
N SER A 141 -3.95 -3.65 -0.03
CA SER A 141 -3.87 -5.06 -0.43
C SER A 141 -5.15 -5.87 -0.16
N GLY A 142 -6.19 -5.25 0.40
CA GLY A 142 -7.42 -5.95 0.82
C GLY A 142 -7.30 -6.64 2.19
N PHE A 143 -6.19 -6.43 2.92
CA PHE A 143 -6.04 -6.94 4.28
C PHE A 143 -6.87 -6.11 5.25
N THR A 144 -7.68 -6.75 6.09
CA THR A 144 -8.57 -6.04 7.03
C THR A 144 -7.80 -5.57 8.26
N LEU A 145 -7.87 -4.27 8.51
CA LEU A 145 -7.30 -3.60 9.68
C LEU A 145 -8.40 -3.34 10.71
N TYR A 146 -8.27 -3.95 11.88
CA TYR A 146 -9.13 -3.69 13.04
C TYR A 146 -8.47 -2.62 13.90
N ILE A 147 -9.13 -1.48 14.02
CA ILE A 147 -8.57 -0.29 14.64
C ILE A 147 -9.39 0.05 15.88
N THR A 148 -8.73 0.17 17.01
CA THR A 148 -9.28 0.63 18.27
C THR A 148 -8.48 1.79 18.81
N LYS A 149 -9.00 2.49 19.80
CA LYS A 149 -8.30 3.58 20.46
C LYS A 149 -8.18 3.31 21.95
N ASP A 150 -6.96 3.37 22.43
CA ASP A 150 -6.63 3.21 23.84
C ASP A 150 -7.06 4.43 24.69
N VAL A 151 -7.07 4.28 25.99
CA VAL A 151 -7.47 5.33 26.96
C VAL A 151 -6.57 6.55 26.91
N ASP A 152 -5.33 6.41 26.51
CA ASP A 152 -4.34 7.48 26.34
C ASP A 152 -4.35 8.15 24.97
N GLY A 153 -5.30 7.74 24.10
CA GLY A 153 -5.47 8.31 22.76
C GLY A 153 -4.64 7.65 21.67
N MET A 154 -3.77 6.68 22.00
CA MET A 154 -3.04 5.90 21.01
C MET A 154 -3.94 4.93 20.26
N LEU A 155 -3.61 4.64 19.02
CA LEU A 155 -4.34 3.65 18.21
C LEU A 155 -3.72 2.26 18.41
N ILE A 156 -4.59 1.25 18.40
CA ILE A 156 -4.21 -0.15 18.34
C ILE A 156 -4.76 -0.70 17.04
N VAL A 157 -3.90 -1.23 16.19
CA VAL A 157 -4.26 -1.79 14.87
C VAL A 157 -3.80 -3.24 14.83
N ASN A 158 -4.74 -4.17 14.66
CA ASN A 158 -4.44 -5.62 14.67
C ASN A 158 -3.55 -6.03 15.87
N ARG A 159 -3.86 -5.52 17.07
CA ARG A 159 -3.12 -5.72 18.33
C ARG A 159 -1.77 -5.00 18.44
N ILE A 160 -1.35 -4.26 17.44
CA ILE A 160 -0.13 -3.46 17.46
C ILE A 160 -0.48 -2.04 17.87
N ARG A 161 0.20 -1.52 18.90
CA ARG A 161 -0.05 -0.18 19.43
C ARG A 161 0.76 0.86 18.68
N SER A 162 0.19 2.05 18.50
CA SER A 162 0.95 3.18 17.97
C SER A 162 1.82 3.82 19.02
N GLU A 163 3.03 4.27 18.64
CA GLU A 163 3.92 5.11 19.44
C GLU A 163 3.59 6.60 19.27
N ARG A 164 3.16 6.98 18.06
CA ARG A 164 2.75 8.35 17.73
C ARG A 164 1.60 8.32 16.73
N VAL A 165 0.73 9.31 16.84
CA VAL A 165 -0.45 9.42 15.98
C VAL A 165 -0.52 10.79 15.30
N ASP A 166 -1.32 10.88 14.22
CA ASP A 166 -1.70 12.11 13.55
C ASP A 166 -0.54 12.96 12.97
N ILE A 167 0.55 12.32 12.56
CA ILE A 167 1.62 13.00 11.84
C ILE A 167 1.15 13.28 10.41
N ARG A 168 1.12 14.54 10.01
CA ARG A 168 0.68 14.93 8.67
C ARG A 168 1.85 15.08 7.71
N ARG A 169 1.67 14.50 6.52
CA ARG A 169 2.55 14.64 5.35
C ARG A 169 1.68 14.91 4.13
N ARG A 170 1.49 16.18 3.75
CA ARG A 170 0.55 16.60 2.69
C ARG A 170 -0.86 16.06 2.97
N GLU A 171 -1.43 15.27 2.05
CA GLU A 171 -2.75 14.64 2.19
C GLU A 171 -2.70 13.30 2.97
N ILE A 172 -1.51 12.86 3.40
CA ILE A 172 -1.31 11.61 4.11
C ILE A 172 -1.29 11.84 5.62
N ILE A 173 -2.02 11.02 6.37
CA ILE A 173 -1.91 10.89 7.82
C ILE A 173 -1.05 9.67 8.15
N VAL A 174 -0.09 9.84 9.02
CA VAL A 174 0.83 8.80 9.46
C VAL A 174 0.65 8.53 10.95
N HIS A 175 0.56 7.25 11.29
CA HIS A 175 0.65 6.75 12.65
C HIS A 175 1.86 5.84 12.75
N ILE A 176 2.77 6.11 13.68
CA ILE A 176 3.96 5.27 13.92
C ILE A 176 3.59 4.14 14.85
N MET A 177 3.89 2.91 14.44
CA MET A 177 3.50 1.68 15.12
C MET A 177 4.70 1.02 15.81
N ASP A 178 4.48 0.43 16.99
CA ASP A 178 5.46 -0.40 17.70
C ASP A 178 5.45 -1.85 17.19
N GLY A 179 5.25 -2.06 15.92
CA GLY A 179 5.28 -3.39 15.30
C GLY A 179 4.91 -3.32 13.83
N VAL A 180 5.17 -4.40 13.11
CA VAL A 180 4.88 -4.53 11.68
C VAL A 180 3.52 -5.17 11.48
N ILE A 181 2.64 -4.50 10.75
CA ILE A 181 1.33 -5.05 10.35
C ILE A 181 1.54 -5.91 9.11
N MET A 182 1.25 -7.20 9.22
CA MET A 182 1.40 -8.17 8.13
C MET A 182 0.42 -9.33 8.31
N ASP A 183 0.19 -10.11 7.27
CA ASP A 183 -0.56 -11.36 7.36
C ASP A 183 0.36 -12.52 7.82
N ALA A 184 -0.26 -13.62 8.23
CA ALA A 184 0.47 -14.77 8.75
C ALA A 184 1.37 -15.43 7.70
N GLU A 185 1.01 -15.40 6.43
CA GLU A 185 1.80 -15.96 5.34
C GLU A 185 3.09 -15.16 5.13
N PHE A 186 2.97 -13.83 5.10
CA PHE A 186 4.13 -12.97 4.99
C PHE A 186 5.02 -13.04 6.23
N GLU A 187 4.42 -13.08 7.43
CA GLU A 187 5.15 -13.26 8.68
C GLU A 187 6.03 -14.49 8.65
N GLN A 188 5.48 -15.64 8.21
CA GLN A 188 6.25 -16.88 8.08
C GLN A 188 7.37 -16.77 7.03
N SER A 189 7.13 -16.05 5.92
CA SER A 189 8.12 -15.92 4.84
C SER A 189 9.33 -15.05 5.20
N VAL A 190 9.19 -14.16 6.19
CA VAL A 190 10.27 -13.25 6.63
C VAL A 190 10.93 -13.69 7.94
N GLN A 191 10.40 -14.72 8.62
CA GLN A 191 11.06 -15.31 9.76
C GLN A 191 12.31 -16.08 9.30
N PRO A 192 13.46 -15.86 9.94
CA PRO A 192 14.64 -16.65 9.63
C PRO A 192 14.36 -18.13 9.95
N ASP A 193 14.71 -19.03 9.01
CA ASP A 193 14.76 -20.45 9.28
C ASP A 193 15.69 -20.66 10.49
N TYR A 194 15.12 -20.96 11.64
CA TYR A 194 15.90 -21.53 12.73
C TYR A 194 16.25 -22.93 12.28
N ALA A 195 17.39 -23.07 11.57
CA ALA A 195 18.01 -24.36 11.41
C ALA A 195 18.25 -24.90 12.84
N GLU A 196 17.55 -25.95 13.19
CA GLU A 196 17.84 -26.73 14.39
C GLU A 196 19.29 -27.19 14.22
N GLU A 197 20.22 -26.56 14.93
CA GLU A 197 21.55 -27.11 15.16
C GLU A 197 21.36 -28.25 16.14
N ASP A 198 21.27 -29.50 15.58
CA ASP A 198 21.48 -30.74 16.30
C ASP A 198 22.98 -30.98 16.56
#